data_bb3c204a4018ba7a6081528ce561d3f9
#
_entry.id   bb3c204a4018ba7a6081528ce561d3f9
#
_cell.length_a   1.000
_cell.length_b   1.000
_cell.length_c   1.000
_cell.angle_alpha   90.00
_cell.angle_beta   90.00
_cell.angle_gamma   90.00
#
_symmetry.space_group_name_H-M   'P 1'
#
loop_
_entity.id
_entity.type
_entity.pdbx_description
1 polymer ?
#
loop_
_entity_poly.entity_id
_entity_poly.type
_entity_poly.pdbx_seq_one_letter_code
_entity_poly.pdbx_strand_id
1 'polypeptide(L)'
;MKNFLILGALAASTALSAQNKIDFEEYDLDNGLHVILHEDHSTPIAAVTVLYHVGSKNEDTERTGFAHFFEHLLFEGSKNIKRGEFDSYVTNAGGALNANTSQDRTFY
;
A
#
# COMPACT_ATOMS: atom_id res chain seq x y z
N MET A 1 44.90 -28.83 22.92
CA MET A 1 44.51 -28.67 21.49
C MET A 1 43.03 -28.95 21.22
N LYS A 2 42.13 -28.94 22.21
CA LYS A 2 40.66 -29.21 21.99
C LYS A 2 39.80 -27.97 21.98
N ASN A 3 40.32 -26.79 22.28
CA ASN A 3 39.53 -25.56 22.40
C ASN A 3 39.54 -24.64 21.16
N PHE A 4 40.30 -24.98 20.14
CA PHE A 4 40.38 -24.17 18.90
C PHE A 4 39.31 -24.50 17.85
N LEU A 5 38.67 -25.67 17.96
CA LEU A 5 37.64 -26.12 17.01
C LEU A 5 36.25 -25.57 17.29
N ILE A 6 35.98 -25.08 18.49
CA ILE A 6 34.64 -24.54 18.88
C ILE A 6 34.47 -23.08 18.45
N LEU A 7 35.56 -22.31 18.34
CA LEU A 7 35.50 -20.91 17.91
C LEU A 7 35.24 -20.73 16.39
N GLY A 8 35.61 -21.73 15.59
CA GLY A 8 35.38 -21.71 14.15
C GLY A 8 33.95 -21.98 13.69
N ALA A 9 33.18 -22.71 14.52
CA ALA A 9 31.78 -23.05 14.19
C ALA A 9 30.79 -21.91 14.50
N LEU A 10 31.14 -21.00 15.40
CA LEU A 10 30.27 -19.87 15.77
C LEU A 10 30.36 -18.67 14.80
N ALA A 11 31.42 -18.59 14.02
CA ALA A 11 31.64 -17.49 13.04
C ALA A 11 30.98 -17.75 11.68
N ALA A 12 30.48 -18.97 11.42
CA ALA A 12 29.86 -19.34 10.13
C ALA A 12 28.35 -19.15 10.07
N SER A 13 27.70 -18.77 11.20
CA SER A 13 26.23 -18.70 11.27
C SER A 13 25.63 -17.31 11.05
N THR A 14 26.43 -16.29 10.72
CA THR A 14 25.92 -14.91 10.57
C THR A 14 25.76 -14.42 9.13
N ALA A 15 25.89 -15.27 8.12
CA ALA A 15 25.93 -14.85 6.72
C ALA A 15 24.73 -15.25 5.86
N LEU A 16 23.57 -15.60 6.45
CA LEU A 16 22.35 -15.86 5.67
C LEU A 16 21.23 -14.88 6.05
N SER A 17 21.49 -13.59 5.87
CA SER A 17 20.40 -12.65 5.62
C SER A 17 20.17 -12.62 4.12
N ALA A 18 19.41 -13.56 3.59
CA ALA A 18 18.82 -13.44 2.27
C ALA A 18 17.81 -12.28 2.33
N GLN A 19 18.24 -11.06 2.03
CA GLN A 19 17.35 -9.98 1.71
C GLN A 19 16.69 -10.33 0.37
N ASN A 20 15.47 -10.83 0.41
CA ASN A 20 14.64 -10.86 -0.78
C ASN A 20 14.39 -9.41 -1.18
N LYS A 21 15.18 -8.93 -2.14
CA LYS A 21 14.94 -7.61 -2.75
C LYS A 21 13.67 -7.75 -3.60
N ILE A 22 12.65 -6.96 -3.28
CA ILE A 22 11.47 -6.84 -4.11
C ILE A 22 11.86 -5.95 -5.30
N ASP A 23 11.77 -6.47 -6.51
CA ASP A 23 11.98 -5.70 -7.72
C ASP A 23 10.69 -4.94 -8.04
N PHE A 24 10.79 -3.64 -8.31
CA PHE A 24 9.67 -2.78 -8.68
C PHE A 24 10.14 -1.72 -9.65
N GLU A 25 9.21 -1.19 -10.42
CA GLU A 25 9.37 -0.03 -11.27
C GLU A 25 8.68 1.17 -10.62
N GLU A 26 9.30 2.34 -10.68
CA GLU A 26 8.68 3.58 -10.23
C GLU A 26 8.90 4.71 -11.23
N TYR A 27 7.88 5.55 -11.40
CA TYR A 27 7.91 6.69 -12.30
C TYR A 27 6.81 7.70 -11.96
N ASP A 28 6.97 8.93 -12.45
CA ASP A 28 5.97 9.98 -12.33
C ASP A 28 5.24 10.19 -13.66
N LEU A 29 3.93 10.36 -13.60
CA LEU A 29 3.14 10.77 -14.75
C LEU A 29 3.19 12.31 -14.92
N ASP A 30 2.88 12.81 -16.11
CA ASP A 30 2.89 14.24 -16.43
C ASP A 30 1.97 15.09 -15.52
N ASN A 31 0.95 14.48 -14.95
CA ASN A 31 0.04 15.11 -13.98
C ASN A 31 0.55 15.10 -12.53
N GLY A 32 1.77 14.58 -12.28
CA GLY A 32 2.39 14.52 -10.97
C GLY A 32 1.99 13.28 -10.14
N LEU A 33 1.25 12.33 -10.70
CA LEU A 33 0.97 11.07 -10.00
C LEU A 33 2.23 10.19 -9.99
N HIS A 34 2.69 9.86 -8.80
CA HIS A 34 3.76 8.87 -8.60
C HIS A 34 3.20 7.46 -8.68
N VAL A 35 3.83 6.60 -9.48
CA VAL A 35 3.38 5.23 -9.75
C VAL A 35 4.48 4.26 -9.35
N ILE A 36 4.11 3.22 -8.63
CA ILE A 36 4.98 2.10 -8.26
C ILE A 36 4.32 0.82 -8.75
N LEU A 37 5.04 0.03 -9.51
CA LEU A 37 4.60 -1.25 -10.04
C LEU A 37 5.50 -2.38 -9.57
N HIS A 38 4.91 -3.41 -9.01
CA HIS A 38 5.57 -4.67 -8.70
C HIS A 38 4.83 -5.82 -9.39
N GLU A 39 5.56 -6.60 -10.14
CA GLU A 39 5.02 -7.74 -10.88
C GLU A 39 5.38 -9.05 -10.19
N ASP A 40 4.35 -9.81 -9.80
CA ASP A 40 4.49 -11.13 -9.18
C ASP A 40 3.50 -12.11 -9.83
N HIS A 41 4.02 -13.08 -10.58
CA HIS A 41 3.22 -14.09 -11.28
C HIS A 41 2.93 -15.34 -10.44
N SER A 42 3.27 -15.36 -9.16
CA SER A 42 3.05 -16.51 -8.29
C SER A 42 1.56 -16.81 -8.04
N THR A 43 0.72 -15.77 -8.11
CA THR A 43 -0.74 -15.88 -7.96
C THR A 43 -1.46 -14.94 -8.93
N PRO A 44 -2.66 -15.32 -9.44
CA PRO A 44 -3.44 -14.48 -10.35
C PRO A 44 -4.27 -13.42 -9.56
N ILE A 45 -3.62 -12.65 -8.73
CA ILE A 45 -4.24 -11.60 -7.88
C ILE A 45 -3.59 -10.26 -8.22
N ALA A 46 -4.40 -9.20 -8.34
CA ALA A 46 -3.93 -7.83 -8.44
C ALA A 46 -4.33 -7.04 -7.19
N ALA A 47 -3.36 -6.37 -6.56
CA ALA A 47 -3.61 -5.40 -5.52
C ALA A 47 -3.38 -3.99 -6.08
N VAL A 48 -4.38 -3.12 -5.96
CA VAL A 48 -4.30 -1.73 -6.41
C VAL A 48 -4.46 -0.82 -5.20
N THR A 49 -3.50 0.05 -5.01
CA THR A 49 -3.48 0.99 -3.88
C THR A 49 -3.39 2.42 -4.40
N VAL A 50 -4.24 3.29 -3.88
CA VAL A 50 -4.15 4.74 -4.09
C VAL A 50 -3.90 5.41 -2.73
N LEU A 51 -2.78 6.14 -2.62
CA LEU A 51 -2.38 6.81 -1.40
C LEU A 51 -2.36 8.33 -1.61
N TYR A 52 -3.10 9.05 -0.77
CA TYR A 52 -3.02 10.50 -0.65
C TYR A 52 -2.22 10.85 0.61
N HIS A 53 -1.15 11.62 0.45
CA HIS A 53 -0.36 12.14 1.58
C HIS A 53 -1.08 13.33 2.22
N VAL A 54 -2.28 13.07 2.71
CA VAL A 54 -3.15 14.00 3.41
C VAL A 54 -3.98 13.26 4.45
N GLY A 55 -4.13 13.83 5.61
CA GLY A 55 -4.89 13.23 6.71
C GLY A 55 -5.29 14.29 7.73
N SER A 56 -5.70 13.87 8.93
CA SER A 56 -6.23 14.77 9.95
C SER A 56 -5.25 15.86 10.42
N LYS A 57 -3.95 15.68 10.27
CA LYS A 57 -2.94 16.72 10.59
C LYS A 57 -3.03 17.93 9.68
N ASN A 58 -3.60 17.79 8.49
CA ASN A 58 -3.72 18.86 7.49
C ASN A 58 -5.02 19.66 7.63
N GLU A 59 -5.87 19.29 8.59
CA GLU A 59 -7.17 19.91 8.82
C GLU A 59 -7.06 21.17 9.68
N ASP A 60 -8.00 22.08 9.45
CA ASP A 60 -8.21 23.21 10.36
C ASP A 60 -8.73 22.70 11.71
N THR A 61 -8.17 23.18 12.81
CA THR A 61 -8.54 22.79 14.17
C THR A 61 -10.01 23.06 14.51
N GLU A 62 -10.64 24.03 13.83
CA GLU A 62 -12.07 24.33 13.97
C GLU A 62 -12.97 23.50 13.03
N ARG A 63 -12.37 22.76 12.07
CA ARG A 63 -13.08 21.98 11.05
C ARG A 63 -12.36 20.66 10.82
N THR A 64 -12.54 19.73 11.71
CA THR A 64 -11.93 18.40 11.65
C THR A 64 -12.88 17.37 11.03
N GLY A 65 -12.31 16.24 10.56
CA GLY A 65 -13.05 15.12 9.99
C GLY A 65 -13.21 15.15 8.47
N PHE A 66 -12.68 16.16 7.78
CA PHE A 66 -12.80 16.27 6.32
C PHE A 66 -12.04 15.16 5.58
N ALA A 67 -10.83 14.84 5.99
CA ALA A 67 -10.06 13.77 5.35
C ALA A 67 -10.81 12.44 5.38
N HIS A 68 -11.36 12.08 6.53
CA HIS A 68 -12.18 10.88 6.71
C HIS A 68 -13.51 10.97 5.94
N PHE A 69 -14.14 12.12 5.90
CA PHE A 69 -15.36 12.33 5.14
C PHE A 69 -15.11 12.16 3.62
N PHE A 70 -14.00 12.70 3.09
CA PHE A 70 -13.62 12.49 1.70
C PHE A 70 -13.27 11.04 1.39
N GLU A 71 -12.72 10.31 2.35
CA GLU A 71 -12.53 8.86 2.22
C GLU A 71 -13.86 8.18 1.87
N HIS A 72 -14.93 8.44 2.62
CA HIS A 72 -16.25 7.90 2.34
C HIS A 72 -16.82 8.36 0.99
N LEU A 73 -16.63 9.62 0.63
CA LEU A 73 -17.18 10.17 -0.61
C LEU A 73 -16.59 9.51 -1.86
N LEU A 74 -15.36 9.01 -1.84
CA LEU A 74 -14.75 8.35 -2.99
C LEU A 74 -15.41 7.00 -3.33
N PHE A 75 -16.17 6.41 -2.42
CA PHE A 75 -16.99 5.23 -2.69
C PHE A 75 -18.37 5.55 -3.27
N GLU A 76 -18.80 6.80 -3.22
CA GLU A 76 -20.16 7.21 -3.64
C GLU A 76 -20.33 7.34 -5.15
N GLY A 77 -19.24 7.17 -5.93
CA GLY A 77 -19.27 7.20 -7.39
C GLY A 77 -18.53 8.39 -8.00
N SER A 78 -18.63 8.50 -9.31
CA SER A 78 -17.96 9.52 -10.11
C SER A 78 -18.79 9.88 -11.34
N LYS A 79 -18.25 10.75 -12.22
CA LYS A 79 -18.87 11.03 -13.53
C LYS A 79 -19.12 9.74 -14.35
N ASN A 80 -18.26 8.73 -14.21
CA ASN A 80 -18.25 7.53 -15.05
C ASN A 80 -18.78 6.28 -14.33
N ILE A 81 -18.94 6.34 -13.00
CA ILE A 81 -19.37 5.21 -12.16
C ILE A 81 -20.49 5.70 -11.26
N LYS A 82 -21.66 5.07 -11.31
CA LYS A 82 -22.79 5.46 -10.47
C LYS A 82 -22.56 5.01 -9.03
N ARG A 83 -23.31 5.62 -8.13
CA ARG A 83 -23.32 5.27 -6.71
C ARG A 83 -23.61 3.77 -6.52
N GLY A 84 -22.75 3.09 -5.75
CA GLY A 84 -22.84 1.65 -5.48
C GLY A 84 -22.32 0.72 -6.58
N GLU A 85 -22.01 1.24 -7.77
CA GLU A 85 -21.44 0.40 -8.85
C GLU A 85 -19.98 0.02 -8.59
N PHE A 86 -19.20 0.87 -7.94
CA PHE A 86 -17.78 0.62 -7.70
C PHE A 86 -17.56 -0.65 -6.88
N ASP A 87 -18.26 -0.79 -5.77
CA ASP A 87 -18.22 -1.99 -4.94
C ASP A 87 -18.67 -3.24 -5.73
N SER A 88 -19.72 -3.10 -6.54
CA SER A 88 -20.23 -4.18 -7.37
C SER A 88 -19.22 -4.66 -8.41
N TYR A 89 -18.46 -3.75 -9.04
CA TYR A 89 -17.43 -4.16 -10.01
C TYR A 89 -16.32 -4.98 -9.35
N VAL A 90 -15.87 -4.58 -8.17
CA VAL A 90 -14.80 -5.28 -7.46
C VAL A 90 -15.30 -6.62 -6.89
N THR A 91 -16.46 -6.66 -6.26
CA THR A 91 -17.03 -7.89 -5.69
C THR A 91 -17.41 -8.92 -6.75
N ASN A 92 -17.93 -8.49 -7.91
CA ASN A 92 -18.21 -9.38 -9.03
C ASN A 92 -16.93 -9.97 -9.64
N ALA A 93 -15.80 -9.29 -9.53
CA ALA A 93 -14.49 -9.81 -9.92
C ALA A 93 -13.85 -10.71 -8.83
N GLY A 94 -14.53 -10.96 -7.72
CA GLY A 94 -14.01 -11.73 -6.58
C GLY A 94 -13.08 -10.96 -5.66
N GLY A 95 -13.02 -9.63 -5.79
CA GLY A 95 -12.18 -8.75 -5.00
C GLY A 95 -12.86 -8.21 -3.74
N ALA A 96 -12.11 -7.44 -2.96
CA ALA A 96 -12.57 -6.71 -1.80
C ALA A 96 -12.00 -5.29 -1.80
N LEU A 97 -12.77 -4.33 -1.32
CA LEU A 97 -12.38 -2.94 -1.15
C LEU A 97 -12.15 -2.62 0.32
N ASN A 98 -11.21 -1.74 0.59
CA ASN A 98 -11.06 -1.11 1.89
C ASN A 98 -10.38 0.26 1.77
N ALA A 99 -10.54 1.08 2.80
CA ALA A 99 -9.85 2.36 2.92
C ALA A 99 -9.57 2.68 4.39
N ASN A 100 -8.66 3.61 4.63
CA ASN A 100 -8.47 4.18 5.95
C ASN A 100 -7.86 5.58 5.87
N THR A 101 -8.23 6.42 6.82
CA THR A 101 -7.65 7.73 7.06
C THR A 101 -6.90 7.74 8.38
N SER A 102 -5.72 8.33 8.38
CA SER A 102 -4.90 8.54 9.56
C SER A 102 -4.51 10.02 9.70
N GLN A 103 -3.55 10.33 10.56
CA GLN A 103 -3.09 11.70 10.74
C GLN A 103 -2.41 12.27 9.48
N ASP A 104 -1.71 11.45 8.71
CA ASP A 104 -0.82 11.87 7.63
C ASP A 104 -1.15 11.26 6.26
N ARG A 105 -2.14 10.41 6.17
CA ARG A 105 -2.49 9.74 4.91
C ARG A 105 -3.96 9.36 4.86
N THR A 106 -4.49 9.34 3.63
CA THR A 106 -5.72 8.64 3.26
C THR A 106 -5.39 7.61 2.20
N PHE A 107 -5.83 6.39 2.39
CA PHE A 107 -5.37 5.22 1.65
C PHE A 107 -6.58 4.38 1.22
N TYR A 108 -6.56 3.92 -0.02
CA TYR A 108 -7.60 3.08 -0.62
C TYR A 108 -6.99 1.80 -1.16
#